data_50b4df13b524c42b43cdd88d3e0120f0
#
_entry.id   50b4df13b524c42b43cdd88d3e0120f0
#
_cell.length_a   1.000
_cell.length_b   1.000
_cell.length_c   1.000
_cell.angle_alpha   90.00
_cell.angle_beta   90.00
_cell.angle_gamma   90.00
#
_symmetry.space_group_name_H-M   'P 1'
#
loop_
_entity.id
_entity.type
_entity.pdbx_description
1 polymer ?
#
loop_
_entity_poly.entity_id
_entity_poly.type
_entity_poly.pdbx_seq_one_letter_code
_entity_poly.pdbx_strand_id
1 'polypeptide(L)' 'MDVIIYSKPACVQCVATQKAMTAKNIRYKSIDLTQDSHALEKVQALGYREVPVVVVGERHWSGFRPDMINTL' A
#
# COMPACT_ATOMS: atom_id res chain seq x y z
N MET A 1 -9.14 -11.36 -4.62
CA MET A 1 -8.39 -10.13 -4.98
C MET A 1 -7.35 -9.89 -3.90
N ASP A 2 -6.09 -9.89 -4.28
CA ASP A 2 -5.00 -9.70 -3.35
C ASP A 2 -4.62 -8.22 -3.28
N VAL A 3 -4.71 -7.65 -2.09
CA VAL A 3 -4.33 -6.27 -1.84
C VAL A 3 -3.05 -6.28 -1.01
N ILE A 4 -2.02 -5.60 -1.50
CA ILE A 4 -0.76 -5.47 -0.78
C ILE A 4 -0.50 -4.00 -0.52
N ILE A 5 -0.21 -3.66 0.74
CA ILE A 5 0.15 -2.31 1.14
C ILE A 5 1.60 -2.32 1.59
N TYR A 6 2.44 -1.65 0.82
CA TYR A 6 3.86 -1.46 1.17
C TYR A 6 3.95 -0.22 2.04
N SER A 7 4.56 -0.35 3.20
CA SER A 7 4.57 0.70 4.22
C SER A 7 5.93 0.84 4.89
N LYS A 8 6.04 1.82 5.76
CA LYS A 8 7.18 2.02 6.65
C LYS A 8 6.66 2.38 8.04
N PRO A 9 7.47 2.20 9.10
CA PRO A 9 7.08 2.66 10.44
C PRO A 9 6.85 4.18 10.47
N ALA A 10 5.98 4.63 11.38
CA ALA A 10 5.69 6.05 11.61
C ALA A 10 5.14 6.77 10.36
N CYS A 11 4.36 6.07 9.55
CA CYS A 11 3.78 6.62 8.33
C CYS A 11 2.28 6.86 8.53
N VAL A 12 1.88 8.13 8.65
CA VAL A 12 0.47 8.50 8.90
C VAL A 12 -0.42 8.06 7.74
N GLN A 13 0.02 8.27 6.50
CA GLN A 13 -0.77 7.89 5.33
C GLN A 13 -0.89 6.36 5.18
N CYS A 14 0.13 5.62 5.60
CA CYS A 14 0.07 4.17 5.62
C CYS A 14 -1.02 3.68 6.58
N VAL A 15 -1.07 4.26 7.77
CA VAL A 15 -2.10 3.94 8.77
C VAL A 15 -3.49 4.30 8.26
N ALA A 16 -3.64 5.48 7.66
CA ALA A 16 -4.92 5.91 7.09
C ALA A 16 -5.41 4.96 6.01
N THR A 17 -4.51 4.50 5.14
CA THR A 17 -4.83 3.54 4.09
C THR A 17 -5.30 2.21 4.67
N GLN A 18 -4.58 1.70 5.66
CA GLN A 18 -4.94 0.45 6.33
C GLN A 18 -6.31 0.54 7.01
N LYS A 19 -6.56 1.64 7.71
CA LYS A 19 -7.86 1.87 8.36
C LYS A 19 -9.00 1.94 7.36
N ALA A 20 -8.79 2.61 6.23
CA ALA A 20 -9.80 2.71 5.18
C ALA A 20 -10.12 1.34 4.58
N MET A 21 -9.11 0.51 4.35
CA MET A 21 -9.32 -0.86 3.88
C MET A 21 -10.15 -1.67 4.88
N THR A 22 -9.77 -1.61 6.15
CA THR A 22 -10.47 -2.33 7.22
C THR A 22 -11.92 -1.88 7.33
N ALA A 23 -12.18 -0.58 7.24
CA ALA A 23 -13.52 -0.02 7.32
C ALA A 23 -14.42 -0.53 6.19
N LYS A 24 -13.85 -0.89 5.05
CA LYS A 24 -14.58 -1.45 3.91
C LYS A 24 -14.56 -2.98 3.89
N ASN A 25 -14.06 -3.62 4.94
CA ASN A 25 -13.89 -5.07 5.03
C ASN A 25 -13.00 -5.64 3.91
N ILE A 26 -12.04 -4.86 3.45
CA ILE A 26 -11.07 -5.31 2.45
C ILE A 26 -9.88 -5.90 3.18
N ARG A 27 -9.57 -7.16 2.88
CA ARG A 27 -8.39 -7.82 3.43
C ARG A 27 -7.16 -7.37 2.65
N TYR A 28 -6.07 -7.17 3.36
CA TYR A 28 -4.82 -6.78 2.75
C TYR A 28 -3.64 -7.41 3.47
N LYS A 29 -2.52 -7.47 2.78
CA LYS A 29 -1.23 -7.85 3.37
C LYS A 29 -0.39 -6.59 3.47
N SER A 30 0.21 -6.35 4.63
CA SER A 30 1.10 -5.22 4.85
C SER A 30 2.54 -5.69 4.81
N ILE A 31 3.38 -5.01 4.05
CA ILE A 31 4.81 -5.31 3.95
C ILE A 31 5.60 -4.07 4.35
N ASP A 32 6.46 -4.23 5.35
CA ASP A 32 7.34 -3.16 5.81
C ASP A 32 8.59 -3.13 4.94
N LEU A 33 8.78 -2.05 4.20
CA LEU A 33 9.90 -1.89 3.28
C LEU A 33 11.26 -1.78 4.00
N THR A 34 11.25 -1.44 5.28
CA THR A 34 12.49 -1.39 6.06
C THR A 34 12.98 -2.80 6.46
N GLN A 35 12.10 -3.80 6.35
CA GLN A 35 12.40 -5.19 6.70
C GLN A 35 12.51 -6.11 5.50
N ASP A 36 12.23 -5.61 4.30
CA ASP A 36 12.16 -6.44 3.09
C ASP A 36 12.77 -5.69 1.91
N SER A 37 14.06 -5.93 1.65
CA SER A 37 14.78 -5.28 0.57
C SER A 37 14.24 -5.67 -0.81
N HIS A 38 13.72 -6.87 -0.95
CA HIS A 38 13.13 -7.35 -2.20
C HIS A 38 11.87 -6.56 -2.53
N ALA A 39 11.03 -6.32 -1.52
CA ALA A 39 9.83 -5.50 -1.68
C ALA A 39 10.20 -4.05 -2.02
N LEU A 40 11.24 -3.51 -1.40
CA LEU A 40 11.72 -2.16 -1.71
C LEU A 40 12.13 -2.04 -3.18
N GLU A 41 12.90 -2.99 -3.69
CA GLU A 41 13.30 -3.02 -5.09
C GLU A 41 12.08 -3.05 -6.02
N LYS A 42 11.07 -3.83 -5.66
CA LYS A 42 9.84 -3.96 -6.44
C LYS A 42 9.08 -2.64 -6.52
N VAL A 43 8.96 -1.93 -5.41
CA VAL A 43 8.32 -0.63 -5.35
C VAL A 43 9.09 0.40 -6.17
N GLN A 44 10.42 0.40 -6.06
CA GLN A 44 11.27 1.30 -6.84
C GLN A 44 11.16 1.02 -8.33
N ALA A 45 11.06 -0.24 -8.72
CA ALA A 45 10.87 -0.63 -10.12
C ALA A 45 9.55 -0.13 -10.70
N LEU A 46 8.53 0.05 -9.85
CA LEU A 46 7.26 0.66 -10.25
C LEU A 46 7.35 2.18 -10.36
N GLY A 47 8.46 2.78 -9.96
CA GLY A 47 8.67 4.22 -10.04
C GLY A 47 8.28 5.00 -8.81
N TYR A 48 7.96 4.34 -7.71
CA TYR A 48 7.52 5.01 -6.49
C TYR A 48 8.68 5.25 -5.52
N ARG A 49 8.61 6.36 -4.80
CA ARG A 49 9.59 6.76 -3.78
C ARG A 49 8.93 6.98 -2.42
N GLU A 50 7.62 7.06 -2.38
CA GLU A 50 6.87 7.38 -1.15
C GLU A 50 5.92 6.24 -0.81
N VAL A 51 5.66 6.09 0.49
CA VAL A 51 4.72 5.11 1.01
C VAL A 51 3.45 5.82 1.49
N PRO A 52 2.31 5.16 1.54
CA PRO A 52 2.10 3.76 1.18
C PRO A 52 2.10 3.54 -0.34
N VAL A 53 2.48 2.36 -0.76
CA VAL A 53 2.25 1.91 -2.14
C VAL A 53 1.27 0.76 -2.07
N VAL A 54 0.15 0.88 -2.78
CA VAL A 54 -0.91 -0.14 -2.80
C VAL A 54 -0.88 -0.84 -4.15
N VAL A 55 -0.89 -2.16 -4.12
CA VAL A 55 -0.93 -2.99 -5.33
C VAL A 55 -2.14 -3.91 -5.26
N VAL A 56 -2.99 -3.83 -6.27
CA VAL A 56 -4.20 -4.65 -6.39
C VAL A 56 -4.20 -5.24 -7.80
N GLY A 57 -3.68 -6.47 -7.94
CA GLY A 57 -3.51 -7.07 -9.26
C GLY A 57 -2.55 -6.24 -10.11
N GLU A 58 -3.04 -5.75 -11.25
CA GLU A 58 -2.24 -4.91 -12.14
C GLU A 58 -2.36 -3.41 -11.83
N ARG A 59 -3.24 -3.05 -10.91
CA ARG A 59 -3.43 -1.66 -10.49
C ARG A 59 -2.50 -1.35 -9.33
N HIS A 60 -1.96 -0.14 -9.32
CA HIS A 60 -1.14 0.32 -8.20
C HIS A 60 -1.19 1.85 -8.10
N TRP A 61 -0.97 2.34 -6.90
CA TRP A 61 -0.89 3.78 -6.63
C TRP A 61 -0.06 4.03 -5.38
N SER A 62 0.31 5.28 -5.16
CA SER A 62 1.07 5.72 -3.99
C SER A 62 0.28 6.79 -3.23
N GLY A 63 0.47 6.82 -1.92
CA GLY A 63 -0.18 7.76 -1.04
C GLY A 63 -1.55 7.30 -0.57
N PHE A 64 -2.15 8.09 0.31
CA PHE A 64 -3.51 7.81 0.75
C PHE A 64 -4.48 8.31 -0.32
N ARG A 65 -5.13 7.39 -1.00
CA ARG A 65 -6.02 7.66 -2.13
C ARG A 65 -7.40 7.06 -1.86
N PRO A 66 -8.27 7.76 -1.09
CA PRO A 66 -9.62 7.25 -0.84
C PRO A 66 -10.44 7.06 -2.11
N ASP A 67 -10.19 7.88 -3.14
CA ASP A 67 -10.83 7.73 -4.45
C ASP A 67 -10.53 6.35 -5.06
N MET A 68 -9.27 5.89 -4.96
CA MET A 68 -8.88 4.58 -5.47
C MET A 68 -9.41 3.44 -4.60
N ILE A 69 -9.37 3.62 -3.28
CA ILE A 69 -9.87 2.63 -2.33
C ILE A 69 -11.37 2.39 -2.56
N ASN A 70 -12.12 3.44 -2.87
CA ASN A 70 -13.55 3.35 -3.12
C ASN A 70 -13.90 2.58 -4.39
N THR A 71 -12.92 2.29 -5.26
CA THR A 71 -13.15 1.45 -6.44
C THR A 71 -13.00 -0.03 -6.16
N LEU A 72 -12.58 -0.41 -4.96
CA LEU A 72 -12.35 -1.81 -4.59
C LEU A 72 -13.61 -2.51 -4.09
#